data_826e7135045cf7103e166cdccc1608ab
#
_entry.id   826e7135045cf7103e166cdccc1608ab
#
_cell.length_a   1.000
_cell.length_b   1.000
_cell.length_c   1.000
_cell.angle_alpha   90.00
_cell.angle_beta   90.00
_cell.angle_gamma   90.00
#
_symmetry.space_group_name_H-M   'P 1'
#
loop_
_entity.id
_entity.type
_entity.pdbx_description
1 polymer ?
#
loop_
_entity_poly.entity_id
_entity_poly.type
_entity_poly.pdbx_seq_one_letter_code
_entity_poly.pdbx_strand_id
1 'polypeptide(L)'
;MQLSKQMRRQILAVVVGLVLALGVGYVKETGIAIGFGSQPVAAQTMRPESVAALVYQRLPNIPKENQYVRQDTGKVDEQNTLVSRFVRYHQDLKKRQTRFRLDWKLTLADYLGVNEPVKPDRYPGRGSLKTNPMENDVKAIRNLNRRQRDELVDAIVSAYKANEQNRQTPNATPNPNPNSSPKPTPQSPSAPSSSSPSMSKPGESQLLTP
;
A
#
# COMPACT_ATOMS: atom_id res chain seq x y z
N MET A 1 26.29 39.58 32.36
CA MET A 1 26.19 40.56 31.25
C MET A 1 25.13 40.04 30.25
N GLN A 2 23.89 40.59 30.32
CA GLN A 2 22.80 40.09 29.47
C GLN A 2 22.75 40.96 28.21
N LEU A 3 23.03 40.35 27.06
CA LEU A 3 22.87 41.03 25.76
C LEU A 3 21.37 41.30 25.48
N SER A 4 21.06 42.56 25.12
CA SER A 4 19.70 42.98 24.80
C SER A 4 19.10 42.16 23.63
N LYS A 5 17.75 41.96 23.63
CA LYS A 5 17.04 41.22 22.57
C LYS A 5 17.28 41.77 21.17
N GLN A 6 17.53 43.06 21.03
CA GLN A 6 17.87 43.72 19.76
C GLN A 6 19.24 43.29 19.23
N MET A 7 20.24 43.19 20.10
CA MET A 7 21.59 42.79 19.71
C MET A 7 21.63 41.33 19.21
N ARG A 8 20.82 40.44 19.82
CA ARG A 8 20.68 39.02 19.37
C ARG A 8 20.07 38.93 17.97
N ARG A 9 19.09 39.80 17.65
CA ARG A 9 18.46 39.81 16.31
C ARG A 9 19.41 40.31 15.22
N GLN A 10 20.26 41.27 15.54
CA GLN A 10 21.26 41.79 14.58
C GLN A 10 22.39 40.79 14.32
N ILE A 11 22.86 40.09 15.35
CA ILE A 11 23.86 39.02 15.20
C ILE A 11 23.30 37.85 14.36
N LEU A 12 22.04 37.49 14.57
CA LEU A 12 21.39 36.42 13.78
C LEU A 12 21.27 36.80 12.28
N ALA A 13 20.94 38.04 11.99
CA ALA A 13 20.83 38.54 10.63
C ALA A 13 22.17 38.58 9.88
N VAL A 14 23.26 38.90 10.57
CA VAL A 14 24.63 38.93 10.00
C VAL A 14 25.14 37.52 9.73
N VAL A 15 24.86 36.54 10.60
CA VAL A 15 25.28 35.15 10.41
C VAL A 15 24.53 34.53 9.24
N VAL A 16 23.21 34.77 9.08
CA VAL A 16 22.42 34.27 7.95
C VAL A 16 22.85 34.92 6.64
N GLY A 17 23.20 36.19 6.65
CA GLY A 17 23.70 36.91 5.46
C GLY A 17 25.08 36.43 4.99
N LEU A 18 25.96 36.07 5.92
CA LEU A 18 27.31 35.56 5.62
C LEU A 18 27.30 34.17 4.99
N VAL A 19 26.38 33.29 5.42
CA VAL A 19 26.24 31.94 4.87
C VAL A 19 25.71 31.96 3.43
N LEU A 20 24.87 32.94 3.08
CA LEU A 20 24.37 33.14 1.70
C LEU A 20 25.40 33.75 0.73
N ALA A 21 26.36 34.50 1.24
CA ALA A 21 27.38 35.15 0.40
C ALA A 21 28.55 34.24 0.00
N LEU A 22 28.77 33.14 0.70
CA LEU A 22 29.86 32.18 0.42
C LEU A 22 29.43 31.01 -0.50
N GLY A 23 28.17 30.96 -0.94
CA GLY A 23 27.59 29.89 -1.76
C GLY A 23 27.65 30.11 -3.27
N VAL A 24 28.22 31.21 -3.79
CA VAL A 24 28.37 31.44 -5.23
C VAL A 24 29.77 31.02 -5.68
N GLY A 25 30.00 29.72 -5.71
CA GLY A 25 31.19 29.10 -6.28
C GLY A 25 31.05 28.94 -7.79
N TYR A 26 32.01 29.46 -8.52
CA TYR A 26 32.27 29.36 -9.96
C TYR A 26 31.87 28.02 -10.57
N VAL A 27 30.87 28.01 -11.45
CA VAL A 27 30.59 26.91 -12.35
C VAL A 27 31.28 27.17 -13.68
N LYS A 28 32.42 26.54 -13.90
CA LYS A 28 33.12 26.50 -15.20
C LYS A 28 32.33 25.58 -16.11
N GLU A 29 31.93 26.06 -17.28
CA GLU A 29 31.23 25.28 -18.31
C GLU A 29 32.07 24.09 -18.75
N THR A 30 31.70 22.91 -18.33
CA THR A 30 32.03 21.65 -18.99
C THR A 30 30.75 20.87 -19.18
N GLY A 31 30.50 20.41 -20.41
CA GLY A 31 29.27 19.80 -20.92
C GLY A 31 28.59 18.86 -19.95
N ILE A 32 27.46 19.29 -19.42
CA ILE A 32 26.65 18.48 -18.53
C ILE A 32 25.75 17.62 -19.42
N ALA A 33 26.09 16.33 -19.50
CA ALA A 33 25.12 15.31 -19.83
C ALA A 33 24.00 15.43 -18.78
N ILE A 34 22.83 15.90 -19.20
CA ILE A 34 21.61 15.88 -18.36
C ILE A 34 21.24 14.42 -18.17
N GLY A 35 21.87 13.77 -17.19
CA GLY A 35 21.37 12.52 -16.65
C GLY A 35 20.01 12.85 -16.05
N PHE A 36 18.94 12.41 -16.69
CA PHE A 36 17.63 12.29 -16.05
C PHE A 36 17.81 11.34 -14.86
N GLY A 37 18.20 11.91 -13.72
CA GLY A 37 18.22 11.20 -12.47
C GLY A 37 16.80 10.74 -12.21
N SER A 38 16.56 9.44 -12.41
CA SER A 38 15.35 8.79 -11.96
C SER A 38 15.26 9.08 -10.46
N GLN A 39 14.46 10.05 -10.08
CA GLN A 39 14.11 10.24 -8.68
C GLN A 39 13.56 8.89 -8.19
N PRO A 40 14.07 8.34 -7.09
CA PRO A 40 13.45 7.15 -6.54
C PRO A 40 11.99 7.52 -6.27
N VAL A 41 11.09 6.95 -7.05
CA VAL A 41 9.66 7.02 -6.76
C VAL A 41 9.52 6.37 -5.40
N ALA A 42 9.47 7.18 -4.36
CA ALA A 42 9.18 6.71 -3.02
C ALA A 42 7.91 5.88 -3.16
N ALA A 43 8.03 4.58 -2.92
CA ALA A 43 6.92 3.66 -3.02
C ALA A 43 5.83 4.16 -2.08
N GLN A 44 4.85 4.91 -2.61
CA GLN A 44 3.77 5.45 -1.81
C GLN A 44 2.99 4.26 -1.28
N THR A 45 3.19 3.99 0.00
CA THR A 45 2.42 2.98 0.72
C THR A 45 0.95 3.34 0.60
N MET A 46 0.10 2.37 0.25
CA MET A 46 -1.33 2.58 0.12
C MET A 46 -1.91 3.12 1.44
N ARG A 47 -2.76 4.14 1.34
CA ARG A 47 -3.38 4.73 2.54
C ARG A 47 -4.26 3.71 3.25
N PRO A 48 -4.24 3.66 4.58
CA PRO A 48 -5.05 2.71 5.35
C PRO A 48 -6.54 2.74 5.04
N GLU A 49 -7.10 3.93 4.76
CA GLU A 49 -8.50 4.11 4.39
C GLU A 49 -8.81 3.48 3.02
N SER A 50 -7.90 3.60 2.06
CA SER A 50 -8.06 2.99 0.73
C SER A 50 -8.02 1.47 0.81
N VAL A 51 -7.12 0.91 1.63
CA VAL A 51 -7.09 -0.53 1.91
C VAL A 51 -8.39 -0.98 2.56
N ALA A 52 -8.85 -0.25 3.58
CA ALA A 52 -10.10 -0.55 4.27
C ALA A 52 -11.30 -0.56 3.32
N ALA A 53 -11.41 0.43 2.43
CA ALA A 53 -12.47 0.50 1.43
C ALA A 53 -12.51 -0.77 0.55
N LEU A 54 -11.36 -1.22 0.03
CA LEU A 54 -11.26 -2.45 -0.77
C LEU A 54 -11.62 -3.71 0.03
N VAL A 55 -11.20 -3.76 1.29
CA VAL A 55 -11.54 -4.88 2.18
C VAL A 55 -13.04 -4.94 2.42
N TYR A 56 -13.71 -3.82 2.71
CA TYR A 56 -15.16 -3.79 2.94
C TYR A 56 -15.99 -4.06 1.67
N GLN A 57 -15.46 -3.73 0.50
CA GLN A 57 -16.09 -4.16 -0.77
C GLN A 57 -16.11 -5.68 -0.90
N ARG A 58 -15.05 -6.36 -0.47
CA ARG A 58 -14.92 -7.82 -0.54
C ARG A 58 -15.58 -8.54 0.63
N LEU A 59 -15.55 -7.95 1.82
CA LEU A 59 -16.01 -8.52 3.08
C LEU A 59 -16.96 -7.57 3.80
N PRO A 60 -18.20 -7.38 3.31
CA PRO A 60 -19.15 -6.42 3.87
C PRO A 60 -19.60 -6.77 5.29
N ASN A 61 -19.45 -8.04 5.70
CA ASN A 61 -19.85 -8.53 7.01
C ASN A 61 -18.82 -8.27 8.13
N ILE A 62 -17.63 -7.72 7.81
CA ILE A 62 -16.67 -7.31 8.85
C ILE A 62 -17.20 -6.04 9.52
N PRO A 63 -17.24 -5.96 10.87
CA PRO A 63 -17.67 -4.76 11.58
C PRO A 63 -16.87 -3.53 11.18
N LYS A 64 -17.53 -2.41 10.94
CA LYS A 64 -16.83 -1.17 10.55
C LYS A 64 -16.27 -0.43 11.76
N GLU A 65 -16.94 -0.47 12.90
CA GLU A 65 -16.55 0.27 14.12
C GLU A 65 -16.14 1.71 13.80
N ASN A 66 -16.99 2.45 13.07
CA ASN A 66 -16.69 3.78 12.53
C ASN A 66 -17.60 4.89 13.11
N GLN A 67 -18.20 4.65 14.27
CA GLN A 67 -19.09 5.61 14.97
C GLN A 67 -18.34 6.67 15.78
N TYR A 68 -17.02 6.68 15.78
CA TYR A 68 -16.22 7.54 16.64
C TYR A 68 -16.15 8.98 16.16
N VAL A 69 -16.24 9.91 17.12
CA VAL A 69 -16.24 11.36 16.89
C VAL A 69 -14.80 11.89 16.95
N ARG A 70 -14.41 12.70 15.99
CA ARG A 70 -13.12 13.42 15.98
C ARG A 70 -13.09 14.49 17.08
N GLN A 71 -11.91 14.69 17.67
CA GLN A 71 -11.71 15.72 18.70
C GLN A 71 -11.72 17.15 18.11
N ASP A 72 -11.13 17.33 16.92
CA ASP A 72 -10.95 18.63 16.26
C ASP A 72 -12.26 19.19 15.66
N THR A 73 -13.05 18.34 15.00
CA THR A 73 -14.25 18.78 14.27
C THR A 73 -15.55 18.49 15.00
N GLY A 74 -15.55 17.63 16.02
CA GLY A 74 -16.76 17.17 16.67
C GLY A 74 -17.70 16.32 15.80
N LYS A 75 -17.24 15.90 14.60
CA LYS A 75 -18.01 15.08 13.66
C LYS A 75 -17.54 13.62 13.69
N VAL A 76 -18.43 12.71 13.30
CA VAL A 76 -18.08 11.30 13.13
C VAL A 76 -17.06 11.16 11.99
N ASP A 77 -16.04 10.33 12.20
CA ASP A 77 -15.03 10.00 11.18
C ASP A 77 -15.35 8.65 10.54
N GLU A 78 -16.22 8.67 9.54
CA GLU A 78 -16.71 7.45 8.88
C GLU A 78 -15.60 6.63 8.20
N GLN A 79 -14.48 7.26 7.83
CA GLN A 79 -13.34 6.57 7.20
C GLN A 79 -12.39 5.95 8.23
N ASN A 80 -12.50 6.34 9.49
CA ASN A 80 -11.72 5.80 10.59
C ASN A 80 -12.33 4.48 11.08
N THR A 81 -12.26 3.46 10.26
CA THR A 81 -12.87 2.15 10.48
C THR A 81 -11.95 1.20 11.24
N LEU A 82 -12.50 0.09 11.75
CA LEU A 82 -11.71 -1.01 12.33
C LEU A 82 -10.55 -1.44 11.42
N VAL A 83 -10.83 -1.68 10.13
CA VAL A 83 -9.79 -2.14 9.19
C VAL A 83 -8.74 -1.05 8.95
N SER A 84 -9.12 0.23 8.81
CA SER A 84 -8.14 1.31 8.65
C SER A 84 -7.23 1.44 9.88
N ARG A 85 -7.76 1.29 11.09
CA ARG A 85 -6.97 1.29 12.34
C ARG A 85 -6.09 0.05 12.48
N PHE A 86 -6.59 -1.12 12.08
CA PHE A 86 -5.82 -2.37 12.03
C PHE A 86 -4.60 -2.24 11.08
N VAL A 87 -4.80 -1.63 9.91
CA VAL A 87 -3.72 -1.35 8.94
C VAL A 87 -2.71 -0.36 9.52
N ARG A 88 -3.17 0.75 10.13
CA ARG A 88 -2.27 1.71 10.80
C ARG A 88 -1.49 1.07 11.94
N TYR A 89 -2.12 0.24 12.75
CA TYR A 89 -1.43 -0.49 13.81
C TYR A 89 -0.31 -1.36 13.26
N HIS A 90 -0.56 -2.09 12.18
CA HIS A 90 0.44 -2.89 11.48
C HIS A 90 1.61 -2.06 10.94
N GLN A 91 1.31 -0.99 10.20
CA GLN A 91 2.30 -0.19 9.49
C GLN A 91 3.03 0.78 10.41
N ASP A 92 2.29 1.54 11.22
CA ASP A 92 2.83 2.70 11.93
C ASP A 92 3.38 2.32 13.30
N LEU A 93 2.71 1.42 14.03
CA LEU A 93 3.16 0.98 15.33
C LEU A 93 4.13 -0.20 15.25
N LYS A 94 3.75 -1.23 14.50
CA LYS A 94 4.53 -2.48 14.44
C LYS A 94 5.60 -2.46 13.37
N LYS A 95 5.53 -1.52 12.41
CA LYS A 95 6.49 -1.39 11.30
C LYS A 95 6.70 -2.69 10.53
N ARG A 96 5.64 -3.52 10.44
CA ARG A 96 5.66 -4.81 9.76
C ARG A 96 5.48 -4.64 8.24
N GLN A 97 5.96 -5.61 7.48
CA GLN A 97 5.89 -5.61 6.02
C GLN A 97 4.47 -5.88 5.52
N THR A 98 3.98 -5.04 4.62
CA THR A 98 2.59 -5.16 4.11
C THR A 98 2.40 -6.25 3.06
N ARG A 99 3.47 -6.70 2.41
CA ARG A 99 3.43 -7.73 1.36
C ARG A 99 3.32 -9.16 1.88
N PHE A 100 3.72 -9.42 3.13
CA PHE A 100 3.78 -10.77 3.67
C PHE A 100 2.54 -11.11 4.51
N ARG A 101 1.87 -12.18 4.13
CA ARG A 101 0.70 -12.70 4.85
C ARG A 101 1.00 -13.02 6.32
N LEU A 102 2.20 -13.53 6.60
CA LEU A 102 2.60 -13.89 7.96
C LEU A 102 2.66 -12.67 8.89
N ASP A 103 3.16 -11.54 8.42
CA ASP A 103 3.23 -10.30 9.21
C ASP A 103 1.82 -9.81 9.61
N TRP A 104 0.83 -9.96 8.73
CA TRP A 104 -0.57 -9.68 9.03
C TRP A 104 -1.15 -10.67 10.04
N LYS A 105 -0.76 -11.95 9.97
CA LYS A 105 -1.12 -12.94 10.98
C LYS A 105 -0.54 -12.62 12.36
N LEU A 106 0.68 -12.11 12.45
CA LEU A 106 1.26 -11.63 13.71
C LEU A 106 0.48 -10.43 14.25
N THR A 107 0.07 -9.50 13.39
CA THR A 107 -0.79 -8.38 13.81
C THR A 107 -2.13 -8.87 14.33
N LEU A 108 -2.74 -9.82 13.66
CA LEU A 108 -3.97 -10.47 14.14
C LEU A 108 -3.77 -11.13 15.51
N ALA A 109 -2.62 -11.80 15.71
CA ALA A 109 -2.26 -12.44 16.96
C ALA A 109 -2.10 -11.43 18.13
N ASP A 110 -1.67 -10.19 17.84
CA ASP A 110 -1.64 -9.11 18.84
C ASP A 110 -3.07 -8.78 19.34
N TYR A 111 -4.04 -8.63 18.42
CA TYR A 111 -5.45 -8.39 18.77
C TYR A 111 -6.09 -9.55 19.52
N LEU A 112 -5.66 -10.77 19.25
CA LEU A 112 -6.11 -11.96 19.96
C LEU A 112 -5.46 -12.12 21.35
N GLY A 113 -4.39 -11.36 21.62
CA GLY A 113 -3.65 -11.42 22.88
C GLY A 113 -2.72 -12.62 22.99
N VAL A 114 -2.35 -13.26 21.87
CA VAL A 114 -1.47 -14.45 21.83
C VAL A 114 -0.05 -14.13 21.35
N ASN A 115 0.23 -12.88 21.00
CA ASN A 115 1.58 -12.39 20.69
C ASN A 115 1.88 -11.18 21.58
N GLU A 116 1.97 -9.98 21.06
CA GLU A 116 2.20 -8.79 21.85
C GLU A 116 0.86 -8.11 22.22
N PRO A 117 0.64 -7.68 23.47
CA PRO A 117 -0.62 -7.01 23.83
C PRO A 117 -0.74 -5.66 23.13
N VAL A 118 -1.94 -5.37 22.62
CA VAL A 118 -2.29 -4.06 22.10
C VAL A 118 -2.34 -3.04 23.24
N LYS A 119 -1.56 -1.95 23.13
CA LYS A 119 -1.47 -0.92 24.17
C LYS A 119 -2.40 0.24 23.89
N PRO A 120 -3.27 0.64 24.83
CA PRO A 120 -4.28 1.68 24.63
C PRO A 120 -3.66 3.08 24.42
N ASP A 121 -2.54 3.38 25.04
CA ASP A 121 -1.84 4.67 24.96
C ASP A 121 -1.26 4.97 23.58
N ARG A 122 -1.01 3.95 22.78
CA ARG A 122 -0.40 4.03 21.44
C ARG A 122 -1.33 3.58 20.32
N TYR A 123 -2.59 3.27 20.64
CA TYR A 123 -3.52 2.74 19.64
C TYR A 123 -3.92 3.79 18.59
N PRO A 124 -4.06 3.41 17.29
CA PRO A 124 -4.52 4.32 16.26
C PRO A 124 -5.90 4.92 16.57
N GLY A 125 -6.00 6.24 16.45
CA GLY A 125 -7.23 6.97 16.79
C GLY A 125 -7.26 7.54 18.20
N ARG A 126 -6.43 7.07 19.16
CA ARG A 126 -6.44 7.59 20.54
C ARG A 126 -6.26 9.12 20.61
N GLY A 127 -5.36 9.68 19.80
CA GLY A 127 -5.06 11.12 19.83
C GLY A 127 -5.95 11.98 18.93
N SER A 128 -6.77 11.36 18.08
CA SER A 128 -7.64 12.07 17.12
C SER A 128 -9.14 11.90 17.39
N LEU A 129 -9.53 10.90 18.15
CA LEU A 129 -10.91 10.58 18.48
C LEU A 129 -11.21 10.93 19.94
N LYS A 130 -12.44 11.31 20.24
CA LYS A 130 -12.90 11.61 21.62
C LYS A 130 -12.84 10.38 22.53
N THR A 131 -13.09 9.20 21.96
CA THR A 131 -13.05 7.92 22.67
C THR A 131 -12.04 7.01 21.99
N ASN A 132 -11.23 6.30 22.78
CA ASN A 132 -10.28 5.33 22.26
C ASN A 132 -11.00 4.09 21.71
N PRO A 133 -10.87 3.76 20.43
CA PRO A 133 -11.58 2.62 19.82
C PRO A 133 -10.98 1.25 20.13
N MET A 134 -9.82 1.18 20.80
CA MET A 134 -9.04 -0.05 20.96
C MET A 134 -9.84 -1.23 21.51
N GLU A 135 -10.60 -1.03 22.58
CA GLU A 135 -11.31 -2.14 23.24
C GLU A 135 -12.39 -2.74 22.34
N ASN A 136 -13.15 -1.89 21.65
CA ASN A 136 -14.17 -2.34 20.70
C ASN A 136 -13.55 -3.03 19.50
N ASP A 137 -12.44 -2.51 18.97
CA ASP A 137 -11.72 -3.14 17.86
C ASP A 137 -11.16 -4.51 18.23
N VAL A 138 -10.54 -4.63 19.39
CA VAL A 138 -10.05 -5.91 19.92
C VAL A 138 -11.21 -6.90 20.10
N LYS A 139 -12.33 -6.45 20.67
CA LYS A 139 -13.54 -7.27 20.83
C LYS A 139 -14.11 -7.69 19.47
N ALA A 140 -14.20 -6.78 18.52
CA ALA A 140 -14.69 -7.06 17.17
C ALA A 140 -13.85 -8.12 16.47
N ILE A 141 -12.51 -8.01 16.50
CA ILE A 141 -11.60 -9.01 15.93
C ILE A 141 -11.70 -10.37 16.63
N ARG A 142 -11.84 -10.39 17.97
CA ARG A 142 -12.01 -11.62 18.73
C ARG A 142 -13.32 -12.36 18.39
N ASN A 143 -14.37 -11.59 18.11
CA ASN A 143 -15.68 -12.15 17.76
C ASN A 143 -15.73 -12.73 16.33
N LEU A 144 -14.78 -12.38 15.46
CA LEU A 144 -14.65 -13.03 14.16
C LEU A 144 -14.29 -14.52 14.36
N ASN A 145 -14.92 -15.39 13.59
CA ASN A 145 -14.48 -16.78 13.53
C ASN A 145 -13.14 -16.94 12.78
N ARG A 146 -12.54 -18.13 12.86
CA ARG A 146 -11.23 -18.38 12.23
C ARG A 146 -11.24 -18.08 10.73
N ARG A 147 -12.28 -18.50 10.01
CA ARG A 147 -12.41 -18.28 8.57
C ARG A 147 -12.48 -16.78 8.25
N GLN A 148 -13.29 -16.01 8.96
CA GLN A 148 -13.40 -14.55 8.76
C GLN A 148 -12.07 -13.84 9.02
N ARG A 149 -11.33 -14.26 10.04
CA ARG A 149 -9.98 -13.71 10.31
C ARG A 149 -8.98 -14.04 9.20
N ASP A 150 -9.05 -15.24 8.63
CA ASP A 150 -8.23 -15.65 7.49
C ASP A 150 -8.59 -14.83 6.24
N GLU A 151 -9.87 -14.70 5.94
CA GLU A 151 -10.40 -13.90 4.84
C GLU A 151 -10.02 -12.42 4.96
N LEU A 152 -10.05 -11.85 6.17
CA LEU A 152 -9.61 -10.47 6.44
C LEU A 152 -8.13 -10.27 6.05
N VAL A 153 -7.26 -11.16 6.51
CA VAL A 153 -5.83 -11.11 6.18
C VAL A 153 -5.62 -11.26 4.67
N ASP A 154 -6.32 -12.18 4.02
CA ASP A 154 -6.20 -12.42 2.58
C ASP A 154 -6.71 -11.24 1.75
N ALA A 155 -7.79 -10.59 2.18
CA ALA A 155 -8.31 -9.38 1.53
C ALA A 155 -7.31 -8.21 1.61
N ILE A 156 -6.71 -8.00 2.78
CA ILE A 156 -5.70 -6.96 2.98
C ILE A 156 -4.47 -7.21 2.09
N VAL A 157 -3.90 -8.41 2.12
CA VAL A 157 -2.73 -8.78 1.29
C VAL A 157 -3.04 -8.63 -0.19
N SER A 158 -4.24 -9.02 -0.63
CA SER A 158 -4.68 -8.87 -2.02
C SER A 158 -4.77 -7.41 -2.44
N ALA A 159 -5.24 -6.51 -1.56
CA ALA A 159 -5.30 -5.07 -1.84
C ALA A 159 -3.90 -4.48 -2.09
N TYR A 160 -2.90 -4.86 -1.28
CA TYR A 160 -1.51 -4.42 -1.48
C TYR A 160 -0.91 -4.98 -2.76
N LYS A 161 -1.10 -6.27 -3.06
CA LYS A 161 -0.60 -6.91 -4.28
C LYS A 161 -1.17 -6.27 -5.55
N ALA A 162 -2.47 -6.00 -5.58
CA ALA A 162 -3.11 -5.33 -6.71
C ALA A 162 -2.54 -3.92 -6.94
N ASN A 163 -2.26 -3.18 -5.87
CA ASN A 163 -1.65 -1.86 -5.96
C ASN A 163 -0.19 -1.91 -6.48
N GLU A 164 0.59 -2.93 -6.11
CA GLU A 164 1.93 -3.15 -6.63
C GLU A 164 1.92 -3.48 -8.14
N GLN A 165 1.00 -4.34 -8.58
CA GLN A 165 0.84 -4.70 -9.99
C GLN A 165 0.46 -3.49 -10.84
N ASN A 166 -0.49 -2.66 -10.40
CA ASN A 166 -0.90 -1.44 -11.10
C ASN A 166 0.23 -0.42 -11.24
N ARG A 167 1.23 -0.47 -10.38
CA ARG A 167 2.42 0.40 -10.45
C ARG A 167 3.48 -0.14 -11.41
N GLN A 168 3.54 -1.44 -11.60
CA GLN A 168 4.54 -2.10 -12.46
C GLN A 168 4.13 -2.11 -13.94
N THR A 169 2.85 -1.92 -14.24
CA THR A 169 2.38 -1.63 -15.60
C THR A 169 2.56 -0.11 -15.84
N PRO A 170 3.61 0.32 -16.56
CA PRO A 170 3.66 1.70 -17.03
C PRO A 170 2.43 1.92 -17.88
N ASN A 171 1.76 3.02 -17.63
CA ASN A 171 0.68 3.50 -18.47
C ASN A 171 1.19 3.53 -19.91
N ALA A 172 0.88 2.50 -20.69
CA ALA A 172 1.05 2.53 -22.13
C ALA A 172 0.10 3.61 -22.62
N THR A 173 0.58 4.83 -22.67
CA THR A 173 -0.06 5.91 -23.38
C THR A 173 -0.32 5.37 -24.79
N PRO A 174 -1.56 5.30 -25.28
CA PRO A 174 -1.78 5.04 -26.68
C PRO A 174 -1.16 6.23 -27.43
N ASN A 175 -0.02 6.00 -28.07
CA ASN A 175 0.55 6.95 -29.00
C ASN A 175 -0.37 6.93 -30.22
N PRO A 176 -1.19 7.96 -30.50
CA PRO A 176 -1.91 8.06 -31.74
C PRO A 176 -0.91 8.54 -32.81
N ASN A 177 -0.13 7.61 -33.35
CA ASN A 177 0.59 7.88 -34.60
C ASN A 177 -0.34 7.50 -35.75
N PRO A 178 -0.95 8.48 -36.48
CA PRO A 178 -1.90 8.20 -37.56
C PRO A 178 -1.19 7.95 -38.89
N ASN A 179 0.03 7.39 -38.91
CA ASN A 179 0.77 7.21 -40.17
C ASN A 179 1.44 5.84 -40.25
N SER A 180 0.63 4.78 -40.36
CA SER A 180 1.07 3.53 -40.92
C SER A 180 -0.03 3.01 -41.89
N SER A 181 0.12 3.46 -43.13
CA SER A 181 -0.59 2.88 -44.28
C SER A 181 -0.30 1.39 -44.40
N PRO A 182 -1.30 0.56 -44.71
CA PRO A 182 -1.10 -0.86 -44.93
C PRO A 182 -0.45 -1.08 -46.27
N LYS A 183 0.74 -1.65 -46.30
CA LYS A 183 1.38 -2.19 -47.49
C LYS A 183 0.69 -3.50 -47.86
N PRO A 184 0.27 -3.70 -49.14
CA PRO A 184 -0.47 -4.90 -49.56
C PRO A 184 0.43 -6.13 -49.61
N THR A 185 -0.08 -7.21 -49.05
CA THR A 185 0.46 -8.56 -49.10
C THR A 185 0.19 -9.18 -50.49
N PRO A 186 1.16 -9.83 -51.14
CA PRO A 186 0.89 -10.71 -52.26
C PRO A 186 0.34 -12.05 -51.80
N GLN A 187 -0.79 -12.42 -52.34
CA GLN A 187 -1.37 -13.77 -52.30
C GLN A 187 -0.48 -14.73 -53.11
N SER A 188 -0.34 -15.97 -52.65
CA SER A 188 -0.11 -17.12 -53.53
C SER A 188 -0.61 -18.42 -52.87
N PRO A 189 -0.92 -19.43 -53.68
CA PRO A 189 -2.15 -20.22 -53.49
C PRO A 189 -1.98 -21.68 -53.07
N SER A 190 -3.11 -22.20 -52.59
CA SER A 190 -3.68 -23.55 -52.70
C SER A 190 -2.85 -24.82 -52.54
N ALA A 191 -3.11 -25.57 -51.55
CA ALA A 191 -3.79 -26.89 -51.38
C ALA A 191 -3.00 -28.15 -51.86
N PRO A 192 -3.42 -29.41 -51.57
CA PRO A 192 -4.25 -29.92 -50.46
C PRO A 192 -3.72 -31.25 -49.83
N SER A 193 -4.54 -31.76 -48.94
CA SER A 193 -4.78 -33.19 -48.63
C SER A 193 -3.96 -33.95 -47.59
N SER A 194 -4.78 -34.38 -46.65
CA SER A 194 -5.02 -35.77 -46.14
C SER A 194 -4.06 -36.31 -45.07
N SER A 195 -4.55 -36.59 -43.95
CA SER A 195 -5.05 -37.86 -43.41
C SER A 195 -5.05 -37.90 -41.88
N SER A 196 -6.20 -38.17 -41.33
CA SER A 196 -6.44 -38.70 -40.00
C SER A 196 -5.96 -40.18 -39.93
N PRO A 197 -6.15 -40.88 -38.80
CA PRO A 197 -6.11 -40.62 -37.38
C PRO A 197 -5.21 -41.64 -36.65
N SER A 198 -4.92 -41.42 -35.38
CA SER A 198 -4.63 -42.57 -34.49
C SER A 198 -5.06 -42.27 -33.05
N MET A 199 -6.11 -42.97 -32.65
CA MET A 199 -6.52 -43.17 -31.26
C MET A 199 -5.45 -43.93 -30.53
N SER A 200 -5.11 -43.53 -29.32
CA SER A 200 -4.51 -44.42 -28.33
C SER A 200 -5.30 -44.38 -27.03
N LYS A 201 -5.69 -45.58 -26.63
CA LYS A 201 -6.58 -46.01 -25.59
C LYS A 201 -6.01 -45.81 -24.18
N PRO A 202 -6.84 -45.62 -23.13
CA PRO A 202 -6.38 -45.46 -21.75
C PRO A 202 -5.98 -46.82 -21.14
N GLY A 203 -4.83 -46.81 -20.44
CA GLY A 203 -4.36 -47.94 -19.65
C GLY A 203 -4.89 -47.85 -18.22
N GLU A 204 -5.66 -48.83 -17.85
CA GLU A 204 -5.99 -49.19 -16.49
C GLU A 204 -4.74 -49.45 -15.65
N SER A 205 -4.73 -48.95 -14.45
CA SER A 205 -3.88 -49.50 -13.40
C SER A 205 -4.75 -49.91 -12.23
N GLN A 206 -4.85 -51.23 -12.10
CA GLN A 206 -5.58 -51.95 -11.05
C GLN A 206 -4.89 -51.84 -9.69
N LEU A 207 -5.73 -51.68 -8.69
CA LEU A 207 -5.70 -52.20 -7.35
C LEU A 207 -4.51 -53.08 -6.92
N LEU A 208 -4.02 -52.78 -5.76
CA LEU A 208 -3.61 -53.78 -4.77
C LEU A 208 -4.05 -53.35 -3.36
N THR A 209 -5.03 -54.05 -2.82
CA THR A 209 -5.25 -54.34 -1.41
C THR A 209 -4.63 -55.72 -1.14
N PRO A 210 -4.29 -56.10 0.06
CA PRO A 210 -5.08 -56.08 1.29
C PRO A 210 -4.53 -55.23 2.43
#